data_89705a1080c0a3294067cb1cb7f0732a
#
_entry.id   89705a1080c0a3294067cb1cb7f0732a
#
_cell.length_a   1.000
_cell.length_b   1.000
_cell.length_c   1.000
_cell.angle_alpha   90.00
_cell.angle_beta   90.00
_cell.angle_gamma   90.00
#
_symmetry.space_group_name_H-M   'P 1'
#
loop_
_entity.id
_entity.type
_entity.pdbx_description
1 polymer ?
#
loop_
_entity_poly.entity_id
_entity_poly.type
_entity_poly.pdbx_seq_one_letter_code
_entity_poly.pdbx_strand_id
1 'polypeptide(L)'
;NMFTLIVALLEKFKENGQTCLKMISSDGHRLTIMTREVDAAIDNLQLKPLTLIPRRGVQEIRKFCENRNSFLFGVEEKQAVLKSSESLLVIRLMEGDFPDFQGLLDSLTRENTILIDRNRFLESLKRINLFTEDMFHAIKMEVNGTTMVLTSQNADFGSARDEFEVEYDGEPLVLGFNCRYFIDSLQVMEGNTVGASINSQESPCLITSEEDKGFLSVIMPMKL
;
A
#
# COMPACT_ATOMS: atom_id res chain seq x y z
N ASN A 1 -9.56 1.37 19.97
CA ASN A 1 -8.69 0.18 19.99
C ASN A 1 -7.49 0.39 19.06
N MET A 2 -6.41 0.93 19.63
CA MET A 2 -5.18 1.32 18.91
C MET A 2 -4.28 0.12 18.52
N PHE A 3 -4.65 -1.11 18.84
CA PHE A 3 -3.79 -2.29 18.67
C PHE A 3 -3.93 -3.00 17.32
N THR A 4 -4.97 -2.74 16.57
CA THR A 4 -5.26 -3.39 15.28
C THR A 4 -4.51 -2.80 14.09
N LEU A 5 -3.87 -1.65 14.24
CA LEU A 5 -3.17 -0.94 13.17
C LEU A 5 -1.71 -1.35 12.95
N ILE A 6 -1.22 -2.37 13.70
CA ILE A 6 0.17 -2.84 13.63
C ILE A 6 0.23 -4.29 13.13
N VAL A 7 -0.74 -4.69 12.33
CA VAL A 7 -0.85 -6.06 11.81
C VAL A 7 -1.08 -6.06 10.30
N ALA A 8 -0.77 -7.20 9.68
CA ALA A 8 -1.22 -7.54 8.34
C ALA A 8 -2.24 -8.68 8.45
N LEU A 9 -3.39 -8.52 7.82
CA LEU A 9 -4.38 -9.57 7.64
C LEU A 9 -3.95 -10.46 6.47
N LEU A 10 -3.90 -11.76 6.67
CA LEU A 10 -3.63 -12.75 5.63
C LEU A 10 -4.90 -13.55 5.35
N GLU A 11 -5.34 -13.54 4.10
CA GLU A 11 -6.49 -14.27 3.59
C GLU A 11 -6.09 -15.24 2.49
N LYS A 12 -6.81 -16.35 2.40
CA LYS A 12 -6.73 -17.30 1.29
C LYS A 12 -8.10 -17.46 0.68
N PHE A 13 -8.19 -17.38 -0.64
CA PHE A 13 -9.44 -17.56 -1.40
C PHE A 13 -9.15 -18.20 -2.76
N LYS A 14 -10.21 -18.56 -3.49
CA LYS A 14 -10.11 -19.04 -4.87
C LYS A 14 -10.70 -18.01 -5.82
N GLU A 15 -9.96 -17.69 -6.86
CA GLU A 15 -10.39 -16.82 -7.95
C GLU A 15 -10.13 -17.52 -9.28
N ASN A 16 -11.13 -17.64 -10.14
CA ASN A 16 -11.03 -18.33 -11.45
C ASN A 16 -10.42 -19.75 -11.37
N GLY A 17 -10.63 -20.45 -10.27
CA GLY A 17 -10.09 -21.79 -10.02
C GLY A 17 -8.65 -21.82 -9.49
N GLN A 18 -7.98 -20.68 -9.41
CA GLN A 18 -6.64 -20.53 -8.84
C GLN A 18 -6.73 -20.17 -7.36
N THR A 19 -5.80 -20.69 -6.56
CA THR A 19 -5.67 -20.29 -5.16
C THR A 19 -4.86 -19.02 -5.06
N CYS A 20 -5.42 -18.03 -4.34
CA CYS A 20 -4.80 -16.74 -4.10
C CYS A 20 -4.55 -16.52 -2.61
N LEU A 21 -3.42 -15.90 -2.29
CA LEU A 21 -3.18 -15.28 -1.00
C LEU A 21 -3.31 -13.76 -1.13
N LYS A 22 -3.98 -13.16 -0.17
CA LYS A 22 -4.14 -11.71 -0.07
C LYS A 22 -3.58 -11.26 1.27
N MET A 23 -2.71 -10.27 1.24
CA MET A 23 -2.19 -9.60 2.43
C MET A 23 -2.69 -8.16 2.45
N ILE A 24 -3.30 -7.74 3.56
CA ILE A 24 -3.89 -6.42 3.74
C ILE A 24 -3.25 -5.76 4.95
N SER A 25 -2.85 -4.51 4.82
CA SER A 25 -2.35 -3.69 5.94
C SER A 25 -2.94 -2.29 5.91
N SER A 26 -3.20 -1.72 7.10
CA SER A 26 -3.72 -0.36 7.26
C SER A 26 -3.17 0.27 8.54
N ASP A 27 -3.05 1.59 8.53
CA ASP A 27 -2.74 2.41 9.72
C ASP A 27 -3.85 3.46 10.00
N GLY A 28 -5.00 3.31 9.32
CA GLY A 28 -6.13 4.23 9.41
C GLY A 28 -6.06 5.43 8.47
N HIS A 29 -4.88 5.72 7.91
CA HIS A 29 -4.66 6.80 6.95
C HIS A 29 -4.31 6.29 5.56
N ARG A 30 -3.93 5.04 5.45
CA ARG A 30 -3.68 4.33 4.21
C ARG A 30 -4.04 2.86 4.35
N LEU A 31 -4.32 2.23 3.24
CA LEU A 31 -4.57 0.80 3.11
C LEU A 31 -3.73 0.26 1.96
N THR A 32 -3.06 -0.85 2.15
CA THR A 32 -2.33 -1.53 1.07
C THR A 32 -2.77 -2.98 0.99
N ILE A 33 -3.05 -3.43 -0.22
CA ILE A 33 -3.42 -4.82 -0.52
C ILE A 33 -2.45 -5.37 -1.54
N MET A 34 -2.01 -6.60 -1.31
CA MET A 34 -1.28 -7.40 -2.27
C MET A 34 -1.96 -8.76 -2.40
N THR A 35 -2.38 -9.09 -3.61
CA THR A 35 -2.93 -10.40 -3.97
C THR A 35 -1.97 -11.11 -4.92
N ARG A 36 -1.71 -12.38 -4.68
CA ARG A 36 -0.90 -13.24 -5.55
C ARG A 36 -1.55 -14.60 -5.73
N GLU A 37 -1.55 -15.07 -6.96
CA GLU A 37 -1.78 -16.49 -7.25
C GLU A 37 -0.61 -17.28 -6.66
N VAL A 38 -0.92 -18.42 -6.06
CA VAL A 38 0.05 -19.27 -5.38
C VAL A 38 -0.10 -20.71 -5.86
N ASP A 39 0.96 -21.50 -5.67
CA ASP A 39 0.97 -22.91 -6.03
C ASP A 39 -0.16 -23.69 -5.31
N ALA A 40 -0.71 -24.69 -5.95
CA ALA A 40 -1.73 -25.58 -5.40
C ALA A 40 -1.28 -26.31 -4.11
N ALA A 41 0.02 -26.36 -3.84
CA ALA A 41 0.55 -26.86 -2.54
C ALA A 41 -0.03 -26.09 -1.34
N ILE A 42 -0.43 -24.83 -1.55
CA ILE A 42 -1.08 -23.98 -0.54
C ILE A 42 -2.57 -24.32 -0.33
N ASP A 43 -3.19 -25.13 -1.16
CA ASP A 43 -4.61 -25.48 -1.04
C ASP A 43 -4.95 -26.08 0.33
N ASN A 44 -4.03 -26.84 0.90
CA ASN A 44 -4.17 -27.46 2.22
C ASN A 44 -3.92 -26.49 3.40
N LEU A 45 -3.41 -25.28 3.15
CA LEU A 45 -3.24 -24.29 4.19
C LEU A 45 -4.60 -23.88 4.77
N GLN A 46 -4.79 -24.05 6.05
CA GLN A 46 -5.98 -23.59 6.75
C GLN A 46 -5.71 -22.25 7.40
N LEU A 47 -6.40 -21.21 6.93
CA LEU A 47 -6.37 -19.89 7.56
C LEU A 47 -7.69 -19.64 8.31
N LYS A 48 -7.60 -19.01 9.46
CA LYS A 48 -8.78 -18.48 10.17
C LYS A 48 -9.23 -17.18 9.46
N PRO A 49 -10.51 -16.80 9.58
CA PRO A 49 -11.03 -15.56 8.98
C PRO A 49 -10.22 -14.30 9.33
N LEU A 50 -9.63 -14.26 10.52
CA LEU A 50 -8.78 -13.17 11.00
C LEU A 50 -7.39 -13.69 11.35
N THR A 51 -6.63 -14.08 10.32
CA THR A 51 -5.22 -14.43 10.50
C THR A 51 -4.37 -13.16 10.52
N LEU A 52 -4.16 -12.61 11.72
CA LEU A 52 -3.48 -11.33 11.93
C LEU A 52 -2.02 -11.54 12.28
N ILE A 53 -1.13 -11.20 11.36
CA ILE A 53 0.33 -11.27 11.53
C ILE A 53 0.82 -9.93 12.05
N PRO A 54 1.49 -9.86 13.24
CA PRO A 54 2.02 -8.60 13.73
C PRO A 54 3.12 -8.06 12.81
N ARG A 55 3.26 -6.74 12.72
CA ARG A 55 4.27 -6.06 11.87
C ARG A 55 5.66 -6.66 12.03
N ARG A 56 6.08 -6.92 13.27
CA ARG A 56 7.38 -7.58 13.54
C ARG A 56 7.43 -8.98 12.93
N GLY A 57 6.34 -9.74 12.99
CA GLY A 57 6.22 -11.04 12.33
C GLY A 57 6.40 -10.95 10.81
N VAL A 58 5.77 -9.98 10.16
CA VAL A 58 5.95 -9.74 8.72
C VAL A 58 7.42 -9.43 8.38
N GLN A 59 8.09 -8.62 9.20
CA GLN A 59 9.51 -8.31 9.01
C GLN A 59 10.40 -9.55 9.15
N GLU A 60 10.11 -10.41 10.12
CA GLU A 60 10.85 -11.66 10.30
C GLU A 60 10.55 -12.70 9.20
N ILE A 61 9.30 -12.76 8.70
CA ILE A 61 8.94 -13.55 7.51
C ILE A 61 9.77 -13.09 6.31
N ARG A 62 9.85 -11.78 6.06
CA ARG A 62 10.65 -11.24 4.96
C ARG A 62 12.10 -11.70 5.04
N LYS A 63 12.75 -11.53 6.20
CA LYS A 63 14.13 -12.00 6.42
C LYS A 63 14.26 -13.52 6.26
N PHE A 64 13.27 -14.27 6.73
CA PHE A 64 13.27 -15.73 6.58
C PHE A 64 13.18 -16.15 5.12
N CYS A 65 12.42 -15.42 4.29
CA CYS A 65 12.28 -15.69 2.85
C CYS A 65 13.49 -15.24 2.03
N GLU A 66 14.25 -14.24 2.51
CA GLU A 66 15.48 -13.81 1.85
C GLU A 66 16.45 -14.99 1.73
N ASN A 67 16.97 -15.24 0.54
CA ASN A 67 17.92 -16.34 0.24
C ASN A 67 17.37 -17.77 0.38
N ARG A 68 16.05 -17.98 0.38
CA ARG A 68 15.42 -19.30 0.38
C ARG A 68 14.50 -19.48 -0.82
N ASN A 69 14.72 -20.55 -1.58
CA ASN A 69 13.91 -20.86 -2.76
C ASN A 69 12.59 -21.55 -2.39
N SER A 70 12.53 -22.21 -1.22
CA SER A 70 11.33 -22.90 -0.76
C SER A 70 11.31 -23.04 0.75
N PHE A 71 10.11 -23.07 1.31
CA PHE A 71 9.85 -23.32 2.73
C PHE A 71 8.42 -23.85 2.89
N LEU A 72 8.16 -24.52 3.99
CA LEU A 72 6.80 -24.89 4.41
C LEU A 72 6.21 -23.75 5.22
N PHE A 73 4.97 -23.40 4.94
CA PHE A 73 4.20 -22.43 5.72
C PHE A 73 2.94 -23.09 6.27
N GLY A 74 2.69 -22.89 7.54
CA GLY A 74 1.50 -23.38 8.24
C GLY A 74 0.98 -22.37 9.24
N VAL A 75 -0.31 -22.45 9.54
CA VAL A 75 -0.96 -21.67 10.59
C VAL A 75 -1.69 -22.66 11.51
N GLU A 76 -1.41 -22.59 12.79
CA GLU A 76 -2.01 -23.43 13.81
C GLU A 76 -2.45 -22.56 14.99
N GLU A 77 -3.74 -22.67 15.36
CA GLU A 77 -4.39 -21.92 16.44
C GLU A 77 -4.01 -20.44 16.53
N LYS A 78 -2.89 -20.14 17.18
CA LYS A 78 -2.41 -18.77 17.47
C LYS A 78 -1.00 -18.52 16.94
N GLN A 79 -0.52 -19.37 16.05
CA GLN A 79 0.86 -19.29 15.54
C GLN A 79 0.89 -19.48 14.04
N ALA A 80 1.75 -18.70 13.37
CA ALA A 80 2.22 -18.97 12.02
C ALA A 80 3.62 -19.58 12.12
N VAL A 81 3.85 -20.62 11.32
CA VAL A 81 5.11 -21.38 11.34
C VAL A 81 5.68 -21.43 9.93
N LEU A 82 6.94 -21.03 9.79
CA LEU A 82 7.72 -21.21 8.56
C LEU A 82 8.87 -22.16 8.84
N LYS A 83 9.02 -23.18 8.02
CA LYS A 83 10.06 -24.21 8.19
C LYS A 83 10.85 -24.41 6.91
N SER A 84 12.15 -24.31 7.00
CA SER A 84 13.10 -24.76 5.96
C SER A 84 13.86 -26.00 6.44
N SER A 85 14.81 -26.50 5.65
CA SER A 85 15.70 -27.60 6.04
C SER A 85 16.52 -27.29 7.30
N GLU A 86 16.87 -26.03 7.51
CA GLU A 86 17.84 -25.60 8.53
C GLU A 86 17.26 -24.67 9.59
N SER A 87 16.05 -24.13 9.38
CA SER A 87 15.51 -23.08 10.23
C SER A 87 14.01 -23.25 10.46
N LEU A 88 13.58 -22.86 11.64
CA LEU A 88 12.18 -22.78 12.03
C LEU A 88 11.90 -21.38 12.57
N LEU A 89 10.90 -20.70 11.99
CA LEU A 89 10.37 -19.44 12.48
C LEU A 89 8.95 -19.66 12.98
N VAL A 90 8.70 -19.28 14.23
CA VAL A 90 7.36 -19.32 14.83
C VAL A 90 6.96 -17.90 15.20
N ILE A 91 5.78 -17.49 14.74
CA ILE A 91 5.23 -16.16 14.96
C ILE A 91 3.90 -16.31 15.69
N ARG A 92 3.77 -15.65 16.85
CA ARG A 92 2.48 -15.56 17.53
C ARG A 92 1.58 -14.59 16.76
N LEU A 93 0.40 -15.06 16.37
CA LEU A 93 -0.63 -14.26 15.73
C LEU A 93 -1.30 -13.33 16.75
N MET A 94 -1.78 -12.20 16.26
CA MET A 94 -2.57 -11.26 17.05
C MET A 94 -4.04 -11.68 17.07
N GLU A 95 -4.71 -11.37 18.17
CA GLU A 95 -6.16 -11.49 18.32
C GLU A 95 -6.76 -10.08 18.29
N GLY A 96 -7.92 -9.94 17.70
CA GLY A 96 -8.65 -8.68 17.61
C GLY A 96 -9.38 -8.53 16.28
N ASP A 97 -9.95 -7.36 16.06
CA ASP A 97 -10.67 -7.02 14.84
C ASP A 97 -9.73 -6.35 13.84
N PHE A 98 -10.02 -6.51 12.56
CA PHE A 98 -9.39 -5.76 11.48
C PHE A 98 -10.41 -4.75 10.94
N PRO A 99 -9.99 -3.51 10.57
CA PRO A 99 -10.90 -2.53 10.01
C PRO A 99 -11.66 -3.06 8.80
N ASP A 100 -12.94 -2.68 8.67
CA ASP A 100 -13.70 -2.96 7.46
C ASP A 100 -13.12 -2.14 6.30
N PHE A 101 -12.36 -2.81 5.44
CA PHE A 101 -11.77 -2.22 4.26
C PHE A 101 -12.61 -2.46 3.00
N GLN A 102 -13.52 -3.43 3.01
CA GLN A 102 -14.31 -3.77 1.83
C GLN A 102 -15.26 -2.62 1.46
N GLY A 103 -15.97 -2.05 2.44
CA GLY A 103 -16.81 -0.89 2.22
C GLY A 103 -16.05 0.32 1.68
N LEU A 104 -14.79 0.51 2.09
CA LEU A 104 -13.92 1.53 1.50
C LEU A 104 -13.62 1.21 0.03
N LEU A 105 -13.20 -0.02 -0.29
CA LEU A 105 -12.87 -0.41 -1.66
C LEU A 105 -14.07 -0.30 -2.60
N ASP A 106 -15.26 -0.69 -2.14
CA ASP A 106 -16.50 -0.64 -2.92
C ASP A 106 -16.93 0.81 -3.24
N SER A 107 -16.48 1.78 -2.43
CA SER A 107 -16.75 3.20 -2.66
C SER A 107 -15.79 3.88 -3.65
N LEU A 108 -14.68 3.22 -4.01
CA LEU A 108 -13.68 3.76 -4.91
C LEU A 108 -14.03 3.47 -6.36
N THR A 109 -13.96 4.48 -7.22
CA THR A 109 -14.08 4.33 -8.67
C THR A 109 -12.74 4.68 -9.34
N ARG A 110 -12.59 4.28 -10.61
CA ARG A 110 -11.39 4.60 -11.42
C ARG A 110 -11.72 5.58 -12.54
N GLU A 111 -12.78 6.37 -12.38
CA GLU A 111 -13.26 7.27 -13.44
C GLU A 111 -12.30 8.42 -13.70
N ASN A 112 -11.70 8.99 -12.66
CA ASN A 112 -10.76 10.10 -12.75
C ASN A 112 -9.35 9.60 -12.43
N THR A 113 -8.68 8.97 -13.37
CA THR A 113 -7.35 8.41 -13.20
C THR A 113 -6.29 9.28 -13.87
N ILE A 114 -5.30 9.68 -13.09
CA ILE A 114 -4.11 10.38 -13.55
C ILE A 114 -3.05 9.30 -13.82
N LEU A 115 -2.55 9.19 -15.06
CA LEU A 115 -1.44 8.30 -15.39
C LEU A 115 -0.11 9.06 -15.25
N ILE A 116 0.82 8.46 -14.51
CA ILE A 116 2.03 9.11 -14.05
C ILE A 116 3.22 8.19 -14.29
N ASP A 117 4.33 8.70 -14.83
CA ASP A 117 5.61 8.00 -14.79
C ASP A 117 6.01 7.78 -13.32
N ARG A 118 6.10 6.50 -12.89
CA ARG A 118 6.36 6.13 -11.51
C ARG A 118 7.68 6.68 -10.99
N ASN A 119 8.73 6.62 -11.79
CA ASN A 119 10.05 7.06 -11.34
C ASN A 119 10.10 8.57 -11.19
N ARG A 120 9.52 9.31 -12.15
CA ARG A 120 9.41 10.77 -12.06
C ARG A 120 8.62 11.21 -10.84
N PHE A 121 7.49 10.58 -10.57
CA PHE A 121 6.66 10.85 -9.40
C PHE A 121 7.40 10.55 -8.09
N LEU A 122 8.01 9.37 -7.98
CA LEU A 122 8.77 8.97 -6.80
C LEU A 122 9.93 9.92 -6.50
N GLU A 123 10.71 10.30 -7.50
CA GLU A 123 11.83 11.22 -7.35
C GLU A 123 11.36 12.64 -6.98
N SER A 124 10.25 13.11 -7.54
CA SER A 124 9.64 14.38 -7.17
C SER A 124 9.18 14.37 -5.70
N LEU A 125 8.45 13.33 -5.28
CA LEU A 125 8.01 13.17 -3.90
C LEU A 125 9.18 13.13 -2.90
N LYS A 126 10.26 12.42 -3.24
CA LYS A 126 11.47 12.37 -2.39
C LYS A 126 12.10 13.75 -2.21
N ARG A 127 12.18 14.56 -3.29
CA ARG A 127 12.72 15.93 -3.20
C ARG A 127 11.82 16.82 -2.36
N ILE A 128 10.53 16.80 -2.60
CA ILE A 128 9.54 17.59 -1.86
C ILE A 128 9.51 17.20 -0.38
N ASN A 129 9.67 15.92 -0.06
CA ASN A 129 9.68 15.43 1.32
C ASN A 129 10.80 16.04 2.19
N LEU A 130 11.89 16.52 1.58
CA LEU A 130 12.98 17.18 2.30
C LEU A 130 12.54 18.53 2.92
N PHE A 131 11.47 19.11 2.41
CA PHE A 131 10.92 20.40 2.84
C PHE A 131 9.55 20.26 3.52
N THR A 132 9.17 19.06 3.92
CA THR A 132 7.96 18.85 4.72
C THR A 132 8.27 18.98 6.21
N GLU A 133 7.25 19.33 6.99
CA GLU A 133 7.34 19.23 8.45
C GLU A 133 7.42 17.76 8.88
N ASP A 134 8.32 17.46 9.83
CA ASP A 134 8.63 16.09 10.27
C ASP A 134 7.40 15.32 10.82
N MET A 135 6.42 16.03 11.34
CA MET A 135 5.24 15.41 11.96
C MET A 135 4.20 14.94 10.93
N PHE A 136 3.96 15.71 9.87
CA PHE A 136 2.81 15.47 8.98
C PHE A 136 3.21 15.06 7.57
N HIS A 137 4.43 15.39 7.11
CA HIS A 137 4.89 15.17 5.74
C HIS A 137 3.88 15.64 4.68
N ALA A 138 3.19 16.75 5.01
CA ALA A 138 2.11 17.28 4.19
C ALA A 138 2.64 17.90 2.91
N ILE A 139 2.01 17.54 1.81
CA ILE A 139 2.22 18.15 0.51
C ILE A 139 0.89 18.62 -0.07
N LYS A 140 0.95 19.69 -0.87
CA LYS A 140 -0.13 20.06 -1.78
C LYS A 140 0.18 19.49 -3.15
N MET A 141 -0.80 18.80 -3.72
CA MET A 141 -0.80 18.24 -5.07
C MET A 141 -1.83 19.00 -5.90
N GLU A 142 -1.40 19.59 -6.99
CA GLU A 142 -2.26 20.30 -7.93
C GLU A 142 -2.15 19.62 -9.30
N VAL A 143 -3.27 19.28 -9.91
CA VAL A 143 -3.32 18.71 -11.25
C VAL A 143 -4.20 19.59 -12.12
N ASN A 144 -3.66 20.03 -13.24
CA ASN A 144 -4.40 20.84 -14.21
C ASN A 144 -3.98 20.46 -15.63
N GLY A 145 -4.91 19.89 -16.38
CA GLY A 145 -4.61 19.32 -17.70
C GLY A 145 -3.47 18.29 -17.58
N THR A 146 -2.44 18.44 -18.38
CA THR A 146 -1.31 17.49 -18.43
C THR A 146 -0.20 17.80 -17.43
N THR A 147 -0.45 18.64 -16.43
CA THR A 147 0.60 19.09 -15.49
C THR A 147 0.23 18.75 -14.06
N MET A 148 1.15 18.13 -13.35
CA MET A 148 1.10 17.94 -11.90
C MET A 148 2.13 18.82 -11.22
N VAL A 149 1.71 19.55 -10.18
CA VAL A 149 2.56 20.36 -9.34
C VAL A 149 2.51 19.85 -7.89
N LEU A 150 3.67 19.58 -7.33
CA LEU A 150 3.82 19.24 -5.92
C LEU A 150 4.47 20.40 -5.18
N THR A 151 3.89 20.80 -4.05
CA THR A 151 4.46 21.84 -3.19
C THR A 151 4.48 21.41 -1.74
N SER A 152 5.48 21.85 -1.01
CA SER A 152 5.56 21.76 0.45
C SER A 152 6.05 23.06 1.04
N GLN A 153 5.71 23.31 2.31
CA GLN A 153 6.17 24.44 3.08
C GLN A 153 6.67 23.94 4.45
N ASN A 154 7.77 24.51 4.87
CA ASN A 154 8.35 24.29 6.19
C ASN A 154 8.77 25.64 6.74
N ALA A 155 8.39 25.94 7.99
CA ALA A 155 8.67 27.24 8.61
C ALA A 155 10.17 27.52 8.77
N ASP A 156 10.97 26.47 8.98
CA ASP A 156 12.41 26.59 9.24
C ASP A 156 13.27 26.49 7.98
N PHE A 157 12.83 25.66 7.00
CA PHE A 157 13.63 25.32 5.82
C PHE A 157 13.14 25.96 4.52
N GLY A 158 11.99 26.65 4.55
CA GLY A 158 11.40 27.29 3.40
C GLY A 158 10.41 26.42 2.63
N SER A 159 10.34 26.57 1.31
CA SER A 159 9.38 25.89 0.46
C SER A 159 10.03 25.15 -0.70
N ALA A 160 9.41 24.09 -1.14
CA ALA A 160 9.80 23.39 -2.35
C ALA A 160 8.62 23.28 -3.32
N ARG A 161 8.91 23.35 -4.61
CA ARG A 161 7.97 23.17 -5.71
C ARG A 161 8.64 22.35 -6.80
N ASP A 162 7.94 21.33 -7.26
CA ASP A 162 8.33 20.51 -8.41
C ASP A 162 7.15 20.36 -9.36
N GLU A 163 7.43 20.29 -10.65
CA GLU A 163 6.42 20.23 -11.70
C GLU A 163 6.82 19.20 -12.74
N PHE A 164 5.85 18.42 -13.22
CA PHE A 164 6.07 17.40 -14.25
C PHE A 164 4.80 17.06 -15.00
N GLU A 165 4.97 16.43 -16.16
CA GLU A 165 3.89 16.01 -17.04
C GLU A 165 3.20 14.74 -16.54
N VAL A 166 1.88 14.68 -16.73
CA VAL A 166 1.00 13.55 -16.45
C VAL A 166 -0.03 13.41 -17.58
N GLU A 167 -0.68 12.27 -17.69
CA GLU A 167 -1.84 12.10 -18.57
C GLU A 167 -3.12 12.21 -17.73
N TYR A 168 -3.86 13.28 -17.93
CA TYR A 168 -5.11 13.56 -17.23
C TYR A 168 -6.00 14.45 -18.06
N ASP A 169 -7.27 14.09 -18.17
CA ASP A 169 -8.30 14.82 -18.94
C ASP A 169 -9.49 15.29 -18.08
N GLY A 170 -9.41 15.09 -16.76
CA GLY A 170 -10.45 15.52 -15.84
C GLY A 170 -10.35 16.98 -15.41
N GLU A 171 -11.25 17.38 -14.52
CA GLU A 171 -11.28 18.72 -13.95
C GLU A 171 -10.06 19.00 -13.06
N PRO A 172 -9.60 20.25 -12.92
CA PRO A 172 -8.48 20.60 -12.07
C PRO A 172 -8.68 20.15 -10.62
N LEU A 173 -7.67 19.55 -10.02
CA LEU A 173 -7.66 19.03 -8.66
C LEU A 173 -6.64 19.76 -7.79
N VAL A 174 -7.02 20.01 -6.53
CA VAL A 174 -6.12 20.55 -5.50
C VAL A 174 -6.32 19.72 -4.23
N LEU A 175 -5.28 19.02 -3.80
CA LEU A 175 -5.36 17.99 -2.76
C LEU A 175 -4.20 18.09 -1.79
N GLY A 176 -4.45 17.75 -0.52
CA GLY A 176 -3.42 17.56 0.50
C GLY A 176 -3.19 16.10 0.78
N PHE A 177 -1.93 15.68 0.90
CA PHE A 177 -1.58 14.31 1.25
C PHE A 177 -0.30 14.24 2.09
N ASN A 178 -0.14 13.13 2.80
CA ASN A 178 1.15 12.76 3.35
C ASN A 178 2.01 12.10 2.26
N CYS A 179 3.10 12.77 1.85
CA CYS A 179 3.93 12.30 0.73
C CYS A 179 4.64 10.96 1.01
N ARG A 180 4.92 10.62 2.27
CA ARG A 180 5.55 9.33 2.63
C ARG A 180 4.68 8.14 2.24
N TYR A 181 3.37 8.28 2.28
CA TYR A 181 2.47 7.18 1.92
C TYR A 181 2.58 6.83 0.44
N PHE A 182 2.72 7.84 -0.42
CA PHE A 182 3.02 7.62 -1.84
C PHE A 182 4.41 7.02 -2.05
N ILE A 183 5.43 7.57 -1.40
CA ILE A 183 6.80 7.08 -1.50
C ILE A 183 6.86 5.59 -1.13
N ASP A 184 6.27 5.19 -0.01
CA ASP A 184 6.24 3.80 0.45
C ASP A 184 5.55 2.88 -0.57
N SER A 185 4.44 3.32 -1.17
CA SER A 185 3.71 2.55 -2.18
C SER A 185 4.51 2.42 -3.48
N LEU A 186 5.03 3.54 -4.00
CA LEU A 186 5.75 3.59 -5.27
C LEU A 186 7.09 2.85 -5.24
N GLN A 187 7.74 2.78 -4.08
CA GLN A 187 9.03 2.08 -3.91
C GLN A 187 8.93 0.56 -4.06
N VAL A 188 7.77 -0.03 -3.78
CA VAL A 188 7.56 -1.48 -3.87
C VAL A 188 6.92 -1.91 -5.19
N MET A 189 6.49 -0.95 -6.00
CA MET A 189 5.97 -1.19 -7.36
C MET A 189 7.11 -1.33 -8.34
N GLU A 190 6.91 -2.16 -9.35
CA GLU A 190 7.89 -2.46 -10.41
C GLU A 190 7.49 -1.81 -11.76
N GLY A 191 6.20 -1.54 -11.95
CA GLY A 191 5.66 -0.94 -13.15
C GLY A 191 6.22 0.46 -13.43
N ASN A 192 6.30 0.83 -14.70
CA ASN A 192 6.79 2.13 -15.13
C ASN A 192 5.72 3.22 -15.02
N THR A 193 4.45 2.84 -15.20
CA THR A 193 3.31 3.76 -15.12
C THR A 193 2.41 3.38 -13.95
N VAL A 194 2.02 4.40 -13.19
CA VAL A 194 1.05 4.26 -12.11
C VAL A 194 -0.18 5.09 -12.38
N GLY A 195 -1.35 4.54 -12.03
CA GLY A 195 -2.63 5.24 -12.03
C GLY A 195 -2.94 5.75 -10.63
N ALA A 196 -3.17 7.04 -10.49
CA ALA A 196 -3.71 7.68 -9.29
C ALA A 196 -5.16 8.08 -9.56
N SER A 197 -6.12 7.30 -9.03
CA SER A 197 -7.55 7.58 -9.22
C SER A 197 -8.10 8.37 -8.04
N ILE A 198 -8.72 9.52 -8.32
CA ILE A 198 -9.23 10.47 -7.33
C ILE A 198 -10.58 11.00 -7.80
N ASN A 199 -11.64 10.72 -7.05
CA ASN A 199 -13.00 11.07 -7.47
C ASN A 199 -13.41 12.50 -7.07
N SER A 200 -12.86 13.02 -5.98
CA SER A 200 -13.11 14.39 -5.49
C SER A 200 -11.98 14.83 -4.57
N GLN A 201 -11.99 16.10 -4.17
CA GLN A 201 -10.98 16.65 -3.25
C GLN A 201 -10.98 16.02 -1.84
N GLU A 202 -12.08 15.38 -1.46
CA GLU A 202 -12.22 14.71 -0.14
C GLU A 202 -12.11 13.18 -0.26
N SER A 203 -12.01 12.65 -1.48
CA SER A 203 -11.92 11.21 -1.72
C SER A 203 -10.50 10.69 -1.51
N PRO A 204 -10.36 9.45 -1.05
CA PRO A 204 -9.07 8.78 -1.05
C PRO A 204 -8.49 8.67 -2.45
N CYS A 205 -7.16 8.67 -2.53
CA CYS A 205 -6.42 8.36 -3.75
C CYS A 205 -6.16 6.86 -3.83
N LEU A 206 -6.61 6.23 -4.91
CA LEU A 206 -6.31 4.83 -5.22
C LEU A 206 -5.11 4.77 -6.16
N ILE A 207 -4.03 4.12 -5.73
CA ILE A 207 -2.82 3.86 -6.52
C ILE A 207 -2.82 2.43 -7.02
N THR A 208 -2.70 2.28 -8.33
CA THR A 208 -2.61 0.98 -9.02
C THR A 208 -1.63 1.05 -10.20
N SER A 209 -1.22 -0.11 -10.71
CA SER A 209 -0.51 -0.23 -11.99
C SER A 209 -0.98 -1.49 -12.70
N GLU A 210 -1.05 -1.45 -14.02
CA GLU A 210 -1.38 -2.64 -14.81
C GLU A 210 -0.26 -3.69 -14.77
N GLU A 211 0.98 -3.23 -14.57
CA GLU A 211 2.16 -4.09 -14.49
C GLU A 211 2.26 -4.78 -13.11
N ASP A 212 1.81 -4.10 -12.02
CA ASP A 212 1.80 -4.62 -10.65
C ASP A 212 0.46 -5.29 -10.30
N LYS A 213 0.10 -6.32 -11.04
CA LYS A 213 -1.17 -7.04 -10.84
C LYS A 213 -1.35 -7.49 -9.39
N GLY A 214 -2.53 -7.23 -8.84
CA GLY A 214 -2.90 -7.57 -7.47
C GLY A 214 -2.36 -6.63 -6.39
N PHE A 215 -1.55 -5.62 -6.76
CA PHE A 215 -1.19 -4.53 -5.84
C PHE A 215 -2.18 -3.37 -5.96
N LEU A 216 -2.63 -2.85 -4.83
CA LEU A 216 -3.30 -1.57 -4.73
C LEU A 216 -2.95 -0.87 -3.41
N SER A 217 -2.95 0.45 -3.44
CA SER A 217 -2.79 1.27 -2.24
C SER A 217 -3.83 2.38 -2.23
N VAL A 218 -4.47 2.59 -1.09
CA VAL A 218 -5.43 3.66 -0.85
C VAL A 218 -4.81 4.64 0.14
N ILE A 219 -4.79 5.92 -0.20
CA ILE A 219 -4.18 6.98 0.61
C ILE A 219 -5.25 8.02 0.92
N MET A 220 -5.49 8.25 2.22
CA MET A 220 -6.48 9.23 2.66
C MET A 220 -5.95 10.66 2.45
N PRO A 221 -6.81 11.60 1.97
CA PRO A 221 -6.42 12.99 1.85
C PRO A 221 -6.27 13.65 3.21
N MET A 222 -5.51 14.73 3.24
CA MET A 222 -5.34 15.62 4.39
C MET A 222 -5.97 16.97 4.09
N LYS A 223 -6.48 17.66 5.09
CA LYS A 223 -6.87 19.06 4.96
C LYS A 223 -5.63 19.91 4.77
N LEU A 224 -5.69 20.79 3.74
CA LEU A 224 -4.68 21.79 3.44
C LEU A 224 -4.80 22.98 4.40
#